data_8e3e49520e0c85e3f77c16603f322c46
#
_entry.id   8e3e49520e0c85e3f77c16603f322c46
#
_cell.length_a   1.000
_cell.length_b   1.000
_cell.length_c   1.000
_cell.angle_alpha   90.00
_cell.angle_beta   90.00
_cell.angle_gamma   90.00
#
_symmetry.space_group_name_H-M   'P 1'
#
loop_
_entity.id
_entity.type
_entity.pdbx_description
1 polymer ?
#
loop_
_entity_poly.entity_id
_entity_poly.type
_entity_poly.pdbx_seq_one_letter_code
_entity_poly.pdbx_strand_id
1 'polypeptide(L)'
;MRSADPFRTLACFCLGLLFASVGCQQAAPPATPSSNEGPRAGQPSAGRPTLVEVGLALNWYPEAEHGGYYAAVVHGFFEEEGLKVTIRPGGPGVRVVADVASGAVAFGVDNADKLLTWRAQQADAVAVMSPLQDSPRCIMVHQKSGLKKLEDLATQRPLTLAINADQPFALYLKKRVDLTDVQIVKYPGNVVQFLLNPDYGQQAYSFSEPFLAQQKEGDPHCLMLSELGFNTYTSLLIAQQEMIDKQPDLVAKMTRACIRGWRKYLEEPAATNKYIHEQNPEMGLDVLEFGVAALKPLCLPEGFAADRLGEMTAKRWQTLTDQMVEIGSIKPGAVEAGEAFTTRFLTESELK
;
A
#
# COMPACT_ATOMS: atom_id res chain seq x y z
N MET A 1 -54.22 -15.56 6.60
CA MET A 1 -54.66 -15.89 5.24
C MET A 1 -53.38 -15.94 4.43
N ARG A 2 -52.82 -17.16 4.21
CA ARG A 2 -52.88 -17.99 3.01
C ARG A 2 -52.34 -17.21 1.82
N SER A 3 -51.26 -17.55 1.25
CA SER A 3 -50.64 -18.68 0.51
C SER A 3 -50.18 -18.08 -0.83
N ALA A 4 -49.20 -18.47 -1.57
CA ALA A 4 -48.49 -19.71 -1.81
C ALA A 4 -47.30 -19.45 -2.76
N ASP A 5 -46.25 -20.24 -2.59
CA ASP A 5 -45.29 -20.54 -3.65
C ASP A 5 -45.92 -21.31 -4.82
N PRO A 6 -45.33 -21.27 -6.00
CA PRO A 6 -44.89 -22.58 -6.46
C PRO A 6 -43.52 -22.66 -7.18
N PHE A 7 -42.77 -23.67 -6.78
CA PHE A 7 -41.76 -24.37 -7.56
C PHE A 7 -42.17 -24.70 -8.98
N ARG A 8 -41.26 -24.65 -9.95
CA ARG A 8 -41.27 -25.50 -11.14
C ARG A 8 -39.85 -25.92 -11.53
N THR A 9 -39.58 -27.13 -11.18
CA THR A 9 -38.59 -28.04 -11.74
C THR A 9 -38.81 -28.26 -13.23
N LEU A 10 -37.73 -28.27 -14.03
CA LEU A 10 -37.76 -28.92 -15.36
C LEU A 10 -36.44 -29.69 -15.55
N ALA A 11 -36.58 -30.99 -15.49
CA ALA A 11 -35.61 -31.97 -15.99
C ALA A 11 -35.88 -32.20 -17.46
N CYS A 12 -34.86 -32.39 -18.28
CA CYS A 12 -34.94 -33.37 -19.40
C CYS A 12 -33.63 -33.49 -20.19
N PHE A 13 -33.19 -34.67 -20.21
CA PHE A 13 -32.89 -35.59 -21.32
C PHE A 13 -31.50 -35.48 -21.96
N CYS A 14 -30.74 -36.53 -21.63
CA CYS A 14 -29.64 -37.09 -22.40
C CYS A 14 -30.12 -37.69 -23.71
N LEU A 15 -29.41 -37.46 -24.82
CA LEU A 15 -29.45 -38.34 -25.95
C LEU A 15 -28.02 -38.55 -26.47
N GLY A 16 -27.51 -39.77 -26.33
CA GLY A 16 -26.22 -40.20 -26.84
C GLY A 16 -26.30 -40.49 -28.33
N LEU A 17 -25.25 -40.19 -29.03
CA LEU A 17 -24.99 -40.71 -30.40
C LEU A 17 -23.56 -41.25 -30.45
N LEU A 18 -23.48 -42.57 -30.51
CA LEU A 18 -22.30 -43.33 -30.88
C LEU A 18 -22.05 -43.17 -32.40
N PHE A 19 -20.85 -42.74 -32.77
CA PHE A 19 -20.32 -42.97 -34.12
C PHE A 19 -19.07 -43.84 -34.03
N ALA A 20 -19.21 -45.05 -34.57
CA ALA A 20 -18.11 -45.93 -34.87
C ALA A 20 -17.48 -45.53 -36.21
N SER A 21 -16.18 -45.30 -36.24
CA SER A 21 -15.41 -45.18 -37.48
C SER A 21 -14.33 -46.26 -37.54
N VAL A 22 -14.43 -47.01 -38.58
CA VAL A 22 -13.60 -48.18 -39.00
C VAL A 22 -12.20 -47.66 -39.40
N GLY A 23 -11.15 -48.29 -38.87
CA GLY A 23 -9.78 -48.00 -39.21
C GLY A 23 -9.33 -48.63 -40.54
N CYS A 24 -8.53 -47.92 -41.33
CA CYS A 24 -7.67 -48.47 -42.37
C CYS A 24 -6.21 -48.44 -41.84
N GLN A 25 -5.65 -49.66 -41.72
CA GLN A 25 -4.21 -49.86 -41.51
C GLN A 25 -3.47 -49.69 -42.84
N GLN A 26 -2.51 -48.76 -42.89
CA GLN A 26 -1.48 -48.74 -43.94
C GLN A 26 -0.18 -49.29 -43.40
N ALA A 27 0.44 -50.20 -44.07
CA ALA A 27 1.69 -50.88 -43.78
C ALA A 27 2.90 -49.89 -43.91
N ALA A 28 3.83 -49.96 -43.00
CA ALA A 28 5.09 -49.24 -43.03
C ALA A 28 6.15 -50.00 -43.86
N PRO A 29 7.07 -49.29 -44.56
CA PRO A 29 8.23 -49.89 -45.23
C PRO A 29 9.37 -50.19 -44.23
N PRO A 30 10.31 -51.10 -44.57
CA PRO A 30 11.32 -51.61 -43.63
C PRO A 30 12.45 -50.62 -43.32
N ALA A 31 12.86 -50.63 -42.06
CA ALA A 31 13.95 -49.80 -41.51
C ALA A 31 15.31 -50.29 -41.97
N THR A 32 16.19 -49.35 -42.36
CA THR A 32 17.63 -49.52 -42.51
C THR A 32 18.32 -49.33 -41.16
N PRO A 33 19.37 -50.05 -40.81
CA PRO A 33 20.06 -49.92 -39.53
C PRO A 33 20.98 -48.71 -39.53
N SER A 34 20.72 -47.75 -38.61
CA SER A 34 21.62 -46.63 -38.33
C SER A 34 22.39 -46.89 -37.08
N SER A 35 23.65 -46.56 -37.18
CA SER A 35 24.77 -46.67 -36.26
C SER A 35 24.53 -46.22 -34.80
N ASN A 36 25.06 -47.03 -33.94
CA ASN A 36 25.19 -46.91 -32.50
C ASN A 36 25.95 -45.63 -32.09
N GLU A 37 25.21 -44.59 -31.65
CA GLU A 37 25.77 -43.53 -30.82
C GLU A 37 25.35 -43.77 -29.36
N GLY A 38 26.37 -43.94 -28.50
CA GLY A 38 26.20 -44.18 -27.06
C GLY A 38 25.47 -43.04 -26.35
N PRO A 39 24.93 -43.29 -25.12
CA PRO A 39 24.15 -42.31 -24.40
C PRO A 39 25.04 -41.12 -24.05
N ARG A 40 24.81 -39.97 -24.68
CA ARG A 40 25.29 -38.65 -24.17
C ARG A 40 24.73 -38.48 -22.79
N ALA A 41 25.62 -38.47 -21.81
CA ALA A 41 25.30 -38.04 -20.44
C ALA A 41 24.54 -36.69 -20.51
N GLY A 42 23.30 -36.69 -20.09
CA GLY A 42 22.49 -35.49 -20.01
C GLY A 42 23.20 -34.48 -19.12
N GLN A 43 23.52 -33.32 -19.68
CA GLN A 43 23.88 -32.17 -18.86
C GLN A 43 22.72 -31.93 -17.87
N PRO A 44 22.99 -31.79 -16.57
CA PRO A 44 21.95 -31.39 -15.64
C PRO A 44 21.40 -30.06 -16.14
N SER A 45 20.11 -30.04 -16.49
CA SER A 45 19.40 -28.76 -16.67
C SER A 45 19.58 -28.00 -15.37
N ALA A 46 20.24 -26.85 -15.42
CA ALA A 46 20.32 -25.95 -14.29
C ALA A 46 18.85 -25.65 -13.90
N GLY A 47 18.36 -26.31 -12.85
CA GLY A 47 17.03 -26.10 -12.32
C GLY A 47 16.88 -24.60 -12.04
N ARG A 48 15.76 -24.00 -12.47
CA ARG A 48 15.45 -22.63 -12.06
C ARG A 48 15.61 -22.57 -10.54
N PRO A 49 16.32 -21.58 -10.00
CA PRO A 49 16.44 -21.43 -8.55
C PRO A 49 15.05 -21.40 -7.93
N THR A 50 14.84 -22.20 -6.90
CA THR A 50 13.56 -22.22 -6.17
C THR A 50 13.40 -20.87 -5.49
N LEU A 51 12.37 -20.11 -5.89
CA LEU A 51 12.06 -18.82 -5.29
C LEU A 51 11.50 -19.02 -3.87
N VAL A 52 11.88 -18.14 -2.94
CA VAL A 52 11.32 -18.10 -1.58
C VAL A 52 9.95 -17.41 -1.64
N GLU A 53 8.90 -18.11 -1.21
CA GLU A 53 7.55 -17.53 -1.15
C GLU A 53 7.42 -16.56 0.03
N VAL A 54 6.95 -15.34 -0.25
CA VAL A 54 6.85 -14.23 0.72
C VAL A 54 5.51 -13.53 0.59
N GLY A 55 4.81 -13.34 1.72
CA GLY A 55 3.59 -12.52 1.77
C GLY A 55 3.90 -11.07 2.11
N LEU A 56 3.27 -10.13 1.41
CA LEU A 56 3.24 -8.70 1.72
C LEU A 56 1.80 -8.23 1.85
N ALA A 57 1.38 -7.78 3.04
CA ALA A 57 0.05 -7.23 3.28
C ALA A 57 0.04 -5.71 3.14
N LEU A 58 -0.96 -5.15 2.45
CA LEU A 58 -1.15 -3.72 2.32
C LEU A 58 -2.19 -3.21 3.31
N ASN A 59 -2.08 -1.94 3.71
CA ASN A 59 -2.99 -1.26 4.62
C ASN A 59 -4.29 -0.79 3.94
N TRP A 60 -4.30 -0.67 2.60
CA TRP A 60 -5.45 -0.18 1.84
C TRP A 60 -5.64 -0.94 0.53
N TYR A 61 -6.65 -0.57 -0.24
CA TYR A 61 -6.88 -1.05 -1.59
C TYR A 61 -5.69 -0.71 -2.51
N PRO A 62 -5.48 -1.47 -3.61
CA PRO A 62 -4.45 -1.13 -4.60
C PRO A 62 -4.64 0.28 -5.16
N GLU A 63 -3.65 1.14 -4.94
CA GLU A 63 -3.61 2.53 -5.42
C GLU A 63 -2.17 3.02 -5.56
N ALA A 64 -1.97 4.28 -5.96
CA ALA A 64 -0.65 4.86 -6.18
C ALA A 64 0.27 4.82 -4.93
N GLU A 65 -0.28 4.87 -3.71
CA GLU A 65 0.46 4.71 -2.45
C GLU A 65 1.28 3.42 -2.39
N HIS A 66 0.85 2.39 -3.10
CA HIS A 66 1.50 1.08 -3.12
C HIS A 66 2.32 0.83 -4.39
N GLY A 67 2.44 1.85 -5.24
CA GLY A 67 2.97 1.70 -6.59
C GLY A 67 4.37 1.09 -6.66
N GLY A 68 5.27 1.46 -5.75
CA GLY A 68 6.62 0.89 -5.73
C GLY A 68 6.64 -0.61 -5.42
N TYR A 69 5.75 -1.08 -4.56
CA TYR A 69 5.62 -2.51 -4.23
C TYR A 69 5.07 -3.29 -5.43
N TYR A 70 4.07 -2.74 -6.11
CA TYR A 70 3.55 -3.34 -7.35
C TYR A 70 4.55 -3.26 -8.51
N ALA A 71 5.34 -2.18 -8.60
CA ALA A 71 6.40 -2.08 -9.59
C ALA A 71 7.47 -3.16 -9.39
N ALA A 72 7.80 -3.51 -8.16
CA ALA A 72 8.72 -4.61 -7.89
C ALA A 72 8.21 -5.96 -8.40
N VAL A 73 6.89 -6.19 -8.39
CA VAL A 73 6.26 -7.36 -9.04
C VAL A 73 6.32 -7.23 -10.56
N VAL A 74 5.82 -6.11 -11.10
CA VAL A 74 5.67 -5.92 -12.56
C VAL A 74 6.99 -5.98 -13.31
N HIS A 75 8.06 -5.48 -12.69
CA HIS A 75 9.39 -5.42 -13.29
C HIS A 75 10.31 -6.58 -12.87
N GLY A 76 9.80 -7.56 -12.12
CA GLY A 76 10.53 -8.77 -11.76
C GLY A 76 11.63 -8.57 -10.70
N PHE A 77 11.64 -7.45 -9.97
CA PHE A 77 12.71 -7.17 -8.99
C PHE A 77 12.70 -8.13 -7.81
N PHE A 78 11.53 -8.66 -7.44
CA PHE A 78 11.44 -9.70 -6.41
C PHE A 78 12.06 -11.01 -6.90
N GLU A 79 11.76 -11.44 -8.13
CA GLU A 79 12.30 -12.67 -8.71
C GLU A 79 13.83 -12.58 -8.89
N GLU A 80 14.36 -11.41 -9.25
CA GLU A 80 15.81 -11.19 -9.34
C GLU A 80 16.51 -11.35 -7.98
N GLU A 81 15.82 -11.03 -6.88
CA GLU A 81 16.29 -11.28 -5.51
C GLU A 81 15.99 -12.72 -5.04
N GLY A 82 15.42 -13.57 -5.89
CA GLY A 82 15.06 -14.93 -5.55
C GLY A 82 13.79 -15.06 -4.72
N LEU A 83 12.90 -14.05 -4.75
CA LEU A 83 11.65 -14.01 -4.00
C LEU A 83 10.45 -14.18 -4.93
N LYS A 84 9.42 -14.90 -4.47
CA LYS A 84 8.08 -14.92 -5.06
C LYS A 84 7.13 -14.21 -4.10
N VAL A 85 6.93 -12.92 -4.32
CA VAL A 85 6.10 -12.10 -3.43
C VAL A 85 4.65 -12.14 -3.86
N THR A 86 3.76 -12.45 -2.90
CA THR A 86 2.32 -12.34 -3.05
C THR A 86 1.82 -11.13 -2.28
N ILE A 87 1.34 -10.10 -2.98
CA ILE A 87 0.75 -8.92 -2.36
C ILE A 87 -0.71 -9.21 -2.01
N ARG A 88 -1.07 -9.02 -0.74
CA ARG A 88 -2.46 -9.08 -0.25
C ARG A 88 -2.99 -7.66 -0.12
N PRO A 89 -3.98 -7.26 -0.95
CA PRO A 89 -4.65 -5.97 -0.80
C PRO A 89 -5.27 -5.80 0.58
N GLY A 90 -5.28 -4.56 1.07
CA GLY A 90 -5.92 -4.16 2.30
C GLY A 90 -7.29 -3.55 2.10
N GLY A 91 -7.70 -2.72 3.04
CA GLY A 91 -8.98 -2.03 3.07
C GLY A 91 -9.40 -1.62 4.48
N PRO A 92 -10.64 -1.12 4.68
CA PRO A 92 -11.12 -0.74 5.99
C PRO A 92 -11.07 -1.89 7.01
N GLY A 93 -10.45 -1.63 8.16
CA GLY A 93 -10.42 -2.59 9.27
C GLY A 93 -9.29 -3.61 9.24
N VAL A 94 -8.40 -3.61 8.24
CA VAL A 94 -7.20 -4.45 8.24
C VAL A 94 -6.26 -4.06 9.39
N ARG A 95 -5.52 -5.03 9.91
CA ARG A 95 -4.60 -4.85 11.05
C ARG A 95 -3.20 -5.34 10.67
N VAL A 96 -2.63 -4.72 9.64
CA VAL A 96 -1.37 -5.14 9.02
C VAL A 96 -0.24 -5.30 10.04
N VAL A 97 -0.06 -4.32 10.94
CA VAL A 97 1.00 -4.40 11.97
C VAL A 97 0.80 -5.62 12.89
N ALA A 98 -0.45 -5.92 13.27
CA ALA A 98 -0.74 -7.10 14.10
C ALA A 98 -0.53 -8.41 13.33
N ASP A 99 -0.86 -8.45 12.04
CA ASP A 99 -0.63 -9.61 11.18
C ASP A 99 0.87 -9.89 11.01
N VAL A 100 1.69 -8.84 10.85
CA VAL A 100 3.15 -8.95 10.84
C VAL A 100 3.64 -9.43 12.21
N ALA A 101 3.25 -8.76 13.29
CA ALA A 101 3.71 -9.07 14.64
C ALA A 101 3.39 -10.51 15.09
N SER A 102 2.29 -11.09 14.58
CA SER A 102 1.92 -12.48 14.84
C SER A 102 2.56 -13.51 13.90
N GLY A 103 3.29 -13.05 12.87
CA GLY A 103 3.84 -13.92 11.82
C GLY A 103 2.82 -14.44 10.82
N ALA A 104 1.57 -13.91 10.82
CA ALA A 104 0.53 -14.29 9.86
C ALA A 104 0.89 -13.83 8.41
N VAL A 105 1.75 -12.84 8.29
CA VAL A 105 2.38 -12.40 7.05
C VAL A 105 3.82 -11.97 7.32
N ALA A 106 4.71 -12.22 6.36
CA ALA A 106 6.13 -11.93 6.51
C ALA A 106 6.44 -10.42 6.56
N PHE A 107 5.81 -9.67 5.68
CA PHE A 107 5.97 -8.21 5.56
C PHE A 107 4.62 -7.51 5.48
N GLY A 108 4.60 -6.24 5.86
CA GLY A 108 3.42 -5.41 5.76
C GLY A 108 3.74 -3.99 5.34
N VAL A 109 2.71 -3.29 4.88
CA VAL A 109 2.77 -1.86 4.57
C VAL A 109 1.77 -1.13 5.47
N ASP A 110 2.27 -0.19 6.30
CA ASP A 110 1.41 0.67 7.13
C ASP A 110 2.12 2.00 7.45
N ASN A 111 1.51 2.87 8.23
CA ASN A 111 2.03 4.18 8.58
C ASN A 111 2.72 4.18 9.96
N ALA A 112 3.64 5.11 10.17
CA ALA A 112 4.46 5.17 11.39
C ALA A 112 3.64 5.38 12.68
N ASP A 113 2.59 6.19 12.63
CA ASP A 113 1.66 6.39 13.76
C ASP A 113 0.91 5.12 14.14
N LYS A 114 0.53 4.31 13.16
CA LYS A 114 -0.07 2.97 13.39
C LYS A 114 0.95 2.02 13.97
N LEU A 115 2.16 1.98 13.43
CA LEU A 115 3.24 1.13 13.94
C LEU A 115 3.52 1.45 15.43
N LEU A 116 3.66 2.73 15.80
CA LEU A 116 3.87 3.14 17.20
C LEU A 116 2.70 2.74 18.10
N THR A 117 1.45 2.88 17.62
CA THR A 117 0.25 2.48 18.37
C THR A 117 0.25 0.98 18.69
N TRP A 118 0.65 0.12 17.76
CA TRP A 118 0.74 -1.31 17.97
C TRP A 118 1.96 -1.72 18.80
N ARG A 119 3.10 -1.05 18.62
CA ARG A 119 4.29 -1.28 19.47
C ARG A 119 4.03 -0.93 20.92
N ALA A 120 3.24 0.10 21.19
CA ALA A 120 2.78 0.41 22.55
C ALA A 120 1.94 -0.71 23.19
N GLN A 121 1.44 -1.64 22.37
CA GLN A 121 0.75 -2.87 22.78
C GLN A 121 1.66 -4.10 22.66
N GLN A 122 2.97 -3.91 22.62
CA GLN A 122 4.01 -4.94 22.55
C GLN A 122 4.01 -5.74 21.23
N ALA A 123 3.51 -5.16 20.13
CA ALA A 123 3.61 -5.79 18.83
C ALA A 123 5.08 -5.85 18.36
N ASP A 124 5.55 -7.04 17.98
CA ASP A 124 6.87 -7.26 17.40
C ASP A 124 6.85 -6.89 15.91
N ALA A 125 6.97 -5.59 15.62
CA ALA A 125 7.02 -5.07 14.26
C ALA A 125 7.94 -3.84 14.19
N VAL A 126 8.77 -3.77 13.15
CA VAL A 126 9.82 -2.75 12.95
C VAL A 126 9.78 -2.25 11.52
N ALA A 127 9.88 -0.94 11.30
CA ALA A 127 10.00 -0.35 9.98
C ALA A 127 11.41 -0.57 9.42
N VAL A 128 11.50 -1.04 8.17
CA VAL A 128 12.79 -1.28 7.48
C VAL A 128 13.04 -0.29 6.35
N MET A 129 12.02 0.40 5.85
CA MET A 129 12.15 1.54 4.92
C MET A 129 10.88 2.39 4.91
N SER A 130 11.01 3.67 4.49
CA SER A 130 9.89 4.58 4.22
C SER A 130 10.02 5.21 2.84
N PRO A 131 9.18 4.88 1.86
CA PRO A 131 9.26 5.53 0.57
C PRO A 131 8.76 6.99 0.60
N LEU A 132 7.72 7.30 1.38
CA LEU A 132 7.20 8.64 1.51
C LEU A 132 7.92 9.39 2.66
N GLN A 133 8.69 10.39 2.29
CA GLN A 133 9.37 11.26 3.23
C GLN A 133 8.40 12.27 3.85
N ASP A 134 7.46 12.81 3.07
CA ASP A 134 6.41 13.67 3.58
C ASP A 134 5.04 12.98 3.57
N SER A 135 4.26 13.25 4.62
CA SER A 135 2.93 12.68 4.77
C SER A 135 1.95 13.28 3.77
N PRO A 136 1.20 12.46 3.03
CA PRO A 136 0.15 12.94 2.12
C PRO A 136 -1.11 13.42 2.86
N ARG A 137 -1.18 13.24 4.19
CA ARG A 137 -2.37 13.52 4.98
C ARG A 137 -2.72 14.99 4.94
N CYS A 138 -3.95 15.30 4.52
CA CYS A 138 -4.48 16.66 4.52
C CYS A 138 -5.95 16.71 5.00
N ILE A 139 -6.42 17.89 5.27
CA ILE A 139 -7.84 18.23 5.30
C ILE A 139 -8.16 18.89 3.96
N MET A 140 -8.99 18.24 3.17
CA MET A 140 -9.50 18.76 1.91
C MET A 140 -10.72 19.65 2.19
N VAL A 141 -10.64 20.90 1.76
CA VAL A 141 -11.69 21.92 1.87
C VAL A 141 -12.00 22.48 0.48
N HIS A 142 -13.09 23.23 0.33
CA HIS A 142 -13.35 23.96 -0.90
C HIS A 142 -12.40 25.13 -1.06
N GLN A 143 -11.80 25.32 -2.21
CA GLN A 143 -10.95 26.47 -2.50
C GLN A 143 -11.71 27.79 -2.35
N LYS A 144 -13.00 27.80 -2.72
CA LYS A 144 -13.90 28.94 -2.56
C LYS A 144 -14.15 29.32 -1.12
N SER A 145 -13.90 28.43 -0.14
CA SER A 145 -14.00 28.74 1.28
C SER A 145 -12.98 29.82 1.71
N GLY A 146 -11.89 29.98 0.96
CA GLY A 146 -10.82 30.90 1.28
C GLY A 146 -9.89 30.46 2.41
N LEU A 147 -10.08 29.27 2.98
CA LEU A 147 -9.21 28.69 4.01
C LEU A 147 -7.85 28.40 3.39
N LYS A 148 -6.77 28.84 4.06
CA LYS A 148 -5.39 28.71 3.55
C LYS A 148 -4.51 27.83 4.41
N LYS A 149 -4.87 27.63 5.67
CA LYS A 149 -4.14 26.85 6.66
C LYS A 149 -5.11 26.16 7.63
N LEU A 150 -4.64 25.14 8.32
CA LEU A 150 -5.49 24.33 9.20
C LEU A 150 -6.09 25.13 10.37
N GLU A 151 -5.41 26.17 10.85
CA GLU A 151 -5.94 27.03 11.92
C GLU A 151 -7.18 27.83 11.46
N ASP A 152 -7.34 28.07 10.16
CA ASP A 152 -8.49 28.77 9.62
C ASP A 152 -9.81 27.96 9.79
N LEU A 153 -9.71 26.63 10.00
CA LEU A 153 -10.85 25.77 10.34
C LEU A 153 -11.58 26.26 11.61
N ALA A 154 -10.87 26.92 12.52
CA ALA A 154 -11.45 27.49 13.74
C ALA A 154 -12.42 28.66 13.47
N THR A 155 -12.33 29.29 12.30
CA THR A 155 -13.08 30.52 11.98
C THR A 155 -14.21 30.33 10.97
N GLN A 156 -14.17 29.23 10.20
CA GLN A 156 -15.19 28.92 9.18
C GLN A 156 -16.49 28.46 9.82
N ARG A 157 -17.61 29.15 9.53
CA ARG A 157 -18.94 28.79 10.03
C ARG A 157 -20.02 29.02 8.96
N PRO A 158 -20.94 28.09 8.72
CA PRO A 158 -20.90 26.72 9.26
C PRO A 158 -19.78 25.88 8.65
N LEU A 159 -19.29 24.86 9.36
CA LEU A 159 -18.36 23.88 8.82
C LEU A 159 -18.70 22.48 9.34
N THR A 160 -18.87 21.54 8.42
CA THR A 160 -18.91 20.11 8.71
C THR A 160 -17.56 19.49 8.31
N LEU A 161 -16.88 18.85 9.26
CA LEU A 161 -15.58 18.20 9.04
C LEU A 161 -15.68 16.69 9.18
N ALA A 162 -15.52 15.95 8.08
CA ALA A 162 -15.55 14.50 8.07
C ALA A 162 -14.18 13.91 8.30
N ILE A 163 -13.94 13.36 9.48
CA ILE A 163 -12.68 12.74 9.87
C ILE A 163 -12.92 11.48 10.71
N ASN A 164 -11.97 10.56 10.71
CA ASN A 164 -11.92 9.48 11.68
C ASN A 164 -11.34 10.04 12.99
N ALA A 165 -12.21 10.50 13.87
CA ALA A 165 -11.95 11.41 14.97
C ALA A 165 -11.06 10.84 16.11
N ASP A 166 -10.87 9.53 16.14
CA ASP A 166 -10.04 8.72 17.05
C ASP A 166 -8.62 8.44 16.51
N GLN A 167 -8.36 8.76 15.24
CA GLN A 167 -7.05 8.55 14.64
C GLN A 167 -6.04 9.60 15.13
N PRO A 168 -4.73 9.24 15.23
CA PRO A 168 -3.69 10.13 15.75
C PRO A 168 -3.65 11.51 15.09
N PHE A 169 -3.75 11.58 13.76
CA PHE A 169 -3.77 12.85 13.04
C PHE A 169 -4.95 13.76 13.47
N ALA A 170 -6.12 13.17 13.72
CA ALA A 170 -7.33 13.90 14.11
C ALA A 170 -7.23 14.39 15.57
N LEU A 171 -6.65 13.58 16.45
CA LEU A 171 -6.36 13.98 17.83
C LEU A 171 -5.34 15.13 17.86
N TYR A 172 -4.30 15.03 17.00
CA TYR A 172 -3.29 16.09 16.89
C TYR A 172 -3.90 17.40 16.34
N LEU A 173 -4.73 17.30 15.27
CA LEU A 173 -5.46 18.45 14.73
C LEU A 173 -6.30 19.14 15.80
N LYS A 174 -7.13 18.40 16.55
CA LYS A 174 -7.97 18.92 17.63
C LYS A 174 -7.17 19.56 18.76
N LYS A 175 -5.93 19.13 18.96
CA LYS A 175 -5.06 19.73 19.99
C LYS A 175 -4.43 21.04 19.55
N ARG A 176 -4.28 21.24 18.24
CA ARG A 176 -3.65 22.44 17.65
C ARG A 176 -4.65 23.47 17.16
N VAL A 177 -5.84 23.03 16.78
CA VAL A 177 -6.89 23.87 16.18
C VAL A 177 -8.16 23.76 17.01
N ASP A 178 -8.74 24.90 17.39
CA ASP A 178 -10.02 24.93 18.09
C ASP A 178 -11.16 24.54 17.13
N LEU A 179 -11.67 23.34 17.29
CA LEU A 179 -12.77 22.78 16.50
C LEU A 179 -14.08 22.70 17.31
N THR A 180 -14.22 23.47 18.42
CA THR A 180 -15.39 23.39 19.32
C THR A 180 -16.70 23.59 18.59
N ASP A 181 -16.76 24.55 17.65
CA ASP A 181 -17.96 24.87 16.87
C ASP A 181 -17.98 24.20 15.49
N VAL A 182 -17.09 23.28 15.20
CA VAL A 182 -17.06 22.50 13.95
C VAL A 182 -17.86 21.23 14.14
N GLN A 183 -18.80 20.95 13.24
CA GLN A 183 -19.53 19.69 13.27
C GLN A 183 -18.63 18.54 12.79
N ILE A 184 -18.12 17.73 13.70
CA ILE A 184 -17.32 16.54 13.37
C ILE A 184 -18.24 15.38 13.00
N VAL A 185 -18.05 14.79 11.82
CA VAL A 185 -18.75 13.58 11.37
C VAL A 185 -17.75 12.50 10.94
N LYS A 186 -18.20 11.26 10.89
CA LYS A 186 -17.35 10.15 10.44
C LYS A 186 -17.06 10.29 8.93
N TYR A 187 -15.80 10.10 8.56
CA TYR A 187 -15.38 10.08 7.15
C TYR A 187 -16.06 8.93 6.37
N PRO A 188 -16.74 9.23 5.26
CA PRO A 188 -17.53 8.22 4.52
C PRO A 188 -16.72 7.38 3.54
N GLY A 189 -15.42 7.67 3.34
CA GLY A 189 -14.56 6.95 2.39
C GLY A 189 -14.74 7.36 0.92
N ASN A 190 -15.39 8.51 0.64
CA ASN A 190 -15.61 9.03 -0.72
C ASN A 190 -15.79 10.56 -0.70
N VAL A 191 -15.90 11.15 -1.90
CA VAL A 191 -16.00 12.62 -2.06
C VAL A 191 -17.44 13.15 -2.29
N VAL A 192 -18.47 12.30 -2.18
CA VAL A 192 -19.84 12.68 -2.54
C VAL A 192 -20.35 13.85 -1.68
N GLN A 193 -20.19 13.78 -0.36
CA GLN A 193 -20.64 14.86 0.53
C GLN A 193 -19.86 16.15 0.32
N PHE A 194 -18.59 16.07 0.03
CA PHE A 194 -17.75 17.21 -0.34
C PHE A 194 -18.32 17.93 -1.58
N LEU A 195 -18.70 17.20 -2.62
CA LEU A 195 -19.25 17.76 -3.86
C LEU A 195 -20.63 18.41 -3.67
N LEU A 196 -21.43 17.91 -2.73
CA LEU A 196 -22.80 18.36 -2.51
C LEU A 196 -22.92 19.52 -1.53
N ASN A 197 -21.94 19.72 -0.66
CA ASN A 197 -22.04 20.69 0.44
C ASN A 197 -20.82 21.65 0.43
N PRO A 198 -21.03 22.95 0.14
CA PRO A 198 -19.94 23.93 0.10
C PRO A 198 -19.30 24.21 1.46
N ASP A 199 -19.97 23.88 2.57
CA ASP A 199 -19.47 24.04 3.94
C ASP A 199 -18.91 22.72 4.50
N TYR A 200 -18.36 21.87 3.62
CA TYR A 200 -17.84 20.55 3.99
C TYR A 200 -16.34 20.47 3.78
N GLY A 201 -15.65 19.98 4.80
CA GLY A 201 -14.26 19.54 4.69
C GLY A 201 -14.13 18.07 5.06
N GLN A 202 -13.10 17.41 4.59
CA GLN A 202 -12.86 16.02 4.92
C GLN A 202 -11.36 15.67 4.99
N GLN A 203 -11.03 14.63 5.75
CA GLN A 203 -9.72 14.02 5.63
C GLN A 203 -9.50 13.51 4.21
N ALA A 204 -8.26 13.59 3.74
CA ALA A 204 -7.86 13.09 2.44
C ALA A 204 -6.37 12.74 2.40
N TYR A 205 -5.97 12.07 1.34
CA TYR A 205 -4.60 12.01 0.89
C TYR A 205 -4.45 12.87 -0.37
N SER A 206 -3.45 13.72 -0.40
CA SER A 206 -3.25 14.73 -1.45
C SER A 206 -3.07 14.14 -2.86
N PHE A 207 -2.80 12.86 -2.98
CA PHE A 207 -2.63 12.14 -4.24
C PHE A 207 -3.88 11.38 -4.73
N SER A 208 -5.00 11.42 -4.03
CA SER A 208 -6.19 10.62 -4.36
C SER A 208 -7.48 11.46 -4.36
N GLU A 209 -8.11 11.72 -3.20
CA GLU A 209 -9.41 12.36 -3.11
C GLU A 209 -9.53 13.72 -3.80
N PRO A 210 -8.49 14.61 -3.77
CA PRO A 210 -8.58 15.89 -4.47
C PRO A 210 -8.80 15.72 -5.97
N PHE A 211 -8.12 14.77 -6.61
CA PHE A 211 -8.32 14.50 -8.03
C PHE A 211 -9.70 13.94 -8.33
N LEU A 212 -10.19 13.01 -7.50
CA LEU A 212 -11.55 12.48 -7.62
C LEU A 212 -12.62 13.57 -7.48
N ALA A 213 -12.39 14.57 -6.64
CA ALA A 213 -13.27 15.74 -6.53
C ALA A 213 -13.19 16.63 -7.78
N GLN A 214 -11.97 16.91 -8.29
CA GLN A 214 -11.76 17.72 -9.50
C GLN A 214 -12.40 17.09 -10.74
N GLN A 215 -12.31 15.79 -10.93
CA GLN A 215 -12.96 15.07 -12.03
C GLN A 215 -14.48 15.25 -12.05
N LYS A 216 -15.07 15.58 -10.91
CA LYS A 216 -16.52 15.82 -10.73
C LYS A 216 -16.86 17.30 -10.53
N GLU A 217 -16.04 18.18 -11.11
CA GLU A 217 -16.19 19.63 -11.09
C GLU A 217 -16.13 20.25 -9.66
N GLY A 218 -15.59 19.52 -8.69
CA GLY A 218 -15.25 20.04 -7.37
C GLY A 218 -14.05 20.98 -7.41
N ASP A 219 -13.91 21.80 -6.38
CA ASP A 219 -12.84 22.76 -6.21
C ASP A 219 -11.98 22.48 -4.95
N PRO A 220 -11.35 21.31 -4.85
CA PRO A 220 -10.61 20.91 -3.65
C PRO A 220 -9.37 21.75 -3.43
N HIS A 221 -9.10 22.05 -2.16
CA HIS A 221 -7.86 22.62 -1.65
C HIS A 221 -7.40 21.80 -0.45
N CYS A 222 -6.13 21.38 -0.44
CA CYS A 222 -5.55 20.57 0.63
C CYS A 222 -4.80 21.43 1.64
N LEU A 223 -5.20 21.33 2.91
CA LEU A 223 -4.49 21.88 4.05
C LEU A 223 -3.67 20.74 4.68
N MET A 224 -2.35 20.75 4.52
CA MET A 224 -1.50 19.62 4.87
C MET A 224 -1.27 19.51 6.38
N LEU A 225 -1.43 18.30 6.96
CA LEU A 225 -1.16 18.07 8.39
C LEU A 225 0.32 18.29 8.75
N SER A 226 1.23 18.10 7.79
CA SER A 226 2.65 18.37 7.93
C SER A 226 2.96 19.84 8.26
N GLU A 227 2.11 20.78 7.84
CA GLU A 227 2.24 22.20 8.15
C GLU A 227 2.01 22.52 9.63
N LEU A 228 1.22 21.70 10.34
CA LEU A 228 1.11 21.75 11.81
C LEU A 228 2.25 21.00 12.52
N GLY A 229 3.14 20.36 11.76
CA GLY A 229 4.24 19.56 12.28
C GLY A 229 3.93 18.04 12.42
N PHE A 230 2.70 17.59 12.14
CA PHE A 230 2.37 16.16 12.13
C PHE A 230 2.73 15.54 10.79
N ASN A 231 4.03 15.25 10.60
CA ASN A 231 4.58 14.74 9.35
C ASN A 231 5.09 13.31 9.54
N THR A 232 4.16 12.34 9.49
CA THR A 232 4.45 10.93 9.71
C THR A 232 5.06 10.27 8.46
N TYR A 233 5.99 9.34 8.64
CA TYR A 233 6.34 8.42 7.57
C TYR A 233 5.13 7.59 7.16
N THR A 234 4.93 7.42 5.85
CA THR A 234 3.76 6.76 5.27
C THR A 234 4.21 5.64 4.34
N SER A 235 3.40 4.60 4.22
CA SER A 235 3.68 3.44 3.35
C SER A 235 4.97 2.70 3.71
N LEU A 236 5.27 2.59 5.02
CA LEU A 236 6.43 1.86 5.53
C LEU A 236 6.41 0.40 5.09
N LEU A 237 7.56 -0.15 4.74
CA LEU A 237 7.76 -1.59 4.77
C LEU A 237 8.09 -2.00 6.21
N ILE A 238 7.34 -2.94 6.76
CA ILE A 238 7.51 -3.44 8.14
C ILE A 238 7.75 -4.95 8.15
N ALA A 239 8.56 -5.40 9.11
CA ALA A 239 8.87 -6.81 9.37
C ALA A 239 8.92 -7.05 10.89
N GLN A 240 8.88 -8.33 11.33
CA GLN A 240 9.14 -8.66 12.73
C GLN A 240 10.63 -8.44 13.09
N GLN A 241 10.90 -8.01 14.33
CA GLN A 241 12.28 -7.96 14.85
C GLN A 241 12.93 -9.36 14.81
N GLU A 242 12.17 -10.39 15.15
CA GLU A 242 12.66 -11.77 15.07
C GLU A 242 13.13 -12.14 13.65
N MET A 243 12.39 -11.71 12.61
CA MET A 243 12.80 -11.94 11.22
C MET A 243 14.05 -11.15 10.85
N ILE A 244 14.15 -9.88 11.31
CA ILE A 244 15.34 -9.02 11.11
C ILE A 244 16.59 -9.67 11.69
N ASP A 245 16.47 -10.33 12.83
CA ASP A 245 17.59 -10.97 13.52
C ASP A 245 17.95 -12.34 12.94
N LYS A 246 16.95 -13.16 12.63
CA LYS A 246 17.15 -14.56 12.20
C LYS A 246 17.26 -14.75 10.68
N GLN A 247 16.68 -13.85 9.89
CA GLN A 247 16.63 -13.91 8.44
C GLN A 247 17.02 -12.57 7.78
N PRO A 248 18.13 -11.93 8.18
CA PRO A 248 18.50 -10.61 7.67
C PRO A 248 18.66 -10.54 6.15
N ASP A 249 19.12 -11.62 5.52
CA ASP A 249 19.25 -11.70 4.06
C ASP A 249 17.90 -11.61 3.34
N LEU A 250 16.85 -12.22 3.91
CA LEU A 250 15.51 -12.13 3.38
C LEU A 250 14.98 -10.67 3.45
N VAL A 251 15.21 -10.01 4.60
CA VAL A 251 14.81 -8.61 4.79
C VAL A 251 15.58 -7.68 3.86
N ALA A 252 16.88 -7.89 3.69
CA ALA A 252 17.73 -7.13 2.76
C ALA A 252 17.24 -7.25 1.31
N LYS A 253 17.00 -8.48 0.84
CA LYS A 253 16.46 -8.76 -0.51
C LYS A 253 15.12 -8.09 -0.74
N MET A 254 14.19 -8.23 0.22
CA MET A 254 12.87 -7.59 0.15
C MET A 254 13.00 -6.07 0.07
N THR A 255 13.85 -5.47 0.92
CA THR A 255 14.06 -4.01 0.96
C THR A 255 14.66 -3.49 -0.34
N ARG A 256 15.69 -4.17 -0.90
CA ARG A 256 16.30 -3.79 -2.19
C ARG A 256 15.29 -3.82 -3.32
N ALA A 257 14.54 -4.91 -3.45
CA ALA A 257 13.52 -5.05 -4.48
C ALA A 257 12.46 -3.93 -4.36
N CYS A 258 12.00 -3.63 -3.14
CA CYS A 258 11.04 -2.56 -2.89
C CYS A 258 11.60 -1.17 -3.27
N ILE A 259 12.84 -0.85 -2.91
CA ILE A 259 13.47 0.44 -3.27
C ILE A 259 13.61 0.57 -4.78
N ARG A 260 14.05 -0.49 -5.47
CA ARG A 260 14.11 -0.52 -6.94
C ARG A 260 12.73 -0.32 -7.56
N GLY A 261 11.72 -0.98 -7.00
CA GLY A 261 10.33 -0.84 -7.41
C GLY A 261 9.83 0.60 -7.25
N TRP A 262 10.09 1.24 -6.12
CA TRP A 262 9.72 2.64 -5.90
C TRP A 262 10.43 3.61 -6.84
N ARG A 263 11.73 3.45 -7.07
CA ARG A 263 12.47 4.26 -8.07
C ARG A 263 11.84 4.11 -9.45
N LYS A 264 11.62 2.85 -9.87
CA LYS A 264 11.00 2.56 -11.17
C LYS A 264 9.61 3.14 -11.30
N TYR A 265 8.78 3.04 -10.25
CA TYR A 265 7.43 3.59 -10.26
C TYR A 265 7.40 5.12 -10.42
N LEU A 266 8.29 5.83 -9.71
CA LEU A 266 8.38 7.29 -9.79
C LEU A 266 8.93 7.79 -11.14
N GLU A 267 9.61 6.95 -11.89
CA GLU A 267 10.19 7.27 -13.20
C GLU A 267 9.29 6.82 -14.36
N GLU A 268 8.79 5.60 -14.32
CA GLU A 268 8.05 4.95 -15.42
C GLU A 268 6.81 4.22 -14.90
N PRO A 269 5.75 4.92 -14.48
CA PRO A 269 4.59 4.34 -13.79
C PRO A 269 3.64 3.52 -14.68
N ALA A 270 3.66 3.73 -16.00
CA ALA A 270 2.58 3.28 -16.90
C ALA A 270 2.25 1.78 -16.81
N ALA A 271 3.26 0.91 -16.83
CA ALA A 271 3.05 -0.54 -16.73
C ALA A 271 2.50 -0.93 -15.35
N THR A 272 3.00 -0.29 -14.30
CA THR A 272 2.57 -0.52 -12.92
C THR A 272 1.15 0.00 -12.69
N ASN A 273 0.80 1.19 -13.21
CA ASN A 273 -0.55 1.73 -13.12
C ASN A 273 -1.57 0.82 -13.80
N LYS A 274 -1.22 0.26 -14.97
CA LYS A 274 -2.08 -0.74 -15.63
C LYS A 274 -2.30 -1.96 -14.73
N TYR A 275 -1.25 -2.48 -14.11
CA TYR A 275 -1.35 -3.61 -13.20
C TYR A 275 -2.20 -3.29 -11.96
N ILE A 276 -2.00 -2.11 -11.34
CA ILE A 276 -2.81 -1.66 -10.20
C ILE A 276 -4.28 -1.56 -10.58
N HIS A 277 -4.60 -0.99 -11.75
CA HIS A 277 -5.97 -0.91 -12.27
C HIS A 277 -6.59 -2.31 -12.48
N GLU A 278 -5.83 -3.29 -12.96
CA GLU A 278 -6.29 -4.68 -13.07
C GLU A 278 -6.59 -5.32 -11.71
N GLN A 279 -5.86 -4.93 -10.65
CA GLN A 279 -6.11 -5.39 -9.27
C GLN A 279 -7.27 -4.63 -8.58
N ASN A 280 -7.50 -3.37 -8.98
CA ASN A 280 -8.55 -2.51 -8.45
C ASN A 280 -9.16 -1.67 -9.60
N PRO A 281 -10.16 -2.20 -10.31
CA PRO A 281 -10.78 -1.52 -11.44
C PRO A 281 -11.48 -0.18 -11.10
N GLU A 282 -11.79 0.06 -9.82
CA GLU A 282 -12.35 1.34 -9.39
C GLU A 282 -11.31 2.47 -9.37
N MET A 283 -10.00 2.11 -9.36
CA MET A 283 -8.91 3.06 -9.45
C MET A 283 -8.57 3.31 -10.92
N GLY A 284 -9.09 4.39 -11.51
CA GLY A 284 -8.87 4.77 -12.90
C GLY A 284 -7.40 5.03 -13.22
N LEU A 285 -6.98 4.82 -14.47
CA LEU A 285 -5.59 5.08 -14.90
C LEU A 285 -5.22 6.55 -14.75
N ASP A 286 -6.15 7.47 -14.96
CA ASP A 286 -6.00 8.91 -14.79
C ASP A 286 -5.79 9.31 -13.31
N VAL A 287 -6.52 8.66 -12.38
CA VAL A 287 -6.31 8.82 -10.94
C VAL A 287 -4.90 8.34 -10.54
N LEU A 288 -4.46 7.20 -11.08
CA LEU A 288 -3.14 6.65 -10.82
C LEU A 288 -2.02 7.53 -11.39
N GLU A 289 -2.19 8.09 -12.59
CA GLU A 289 -1.24 9.00 -13.21
C GLU A 289 -1.09 10.30 -12.39
N PHE A 290 -2.20 10.90 -11.99
CA PHE A 290 -2.20 12.03 -11.06
C PHE A 290 -1.52 11.64 -9.73
N GLY A 291 -1.86 10.47 -9.19
CA GLY A 291 -1.31 9.97 -7.93
C GLY A 291 0.20 9.90 -7.93
N VAL A 292 0.82 9.36 -9.00
CA VAL A 292 2.29 9.32 -9.13
C VAL A 292 2.89 10.72 -9.14
N ALA A 293 2.31 11.63 -9.92
CA ALA A 293 2.80 13.01 -9.99
C ALA A 293 2.76 13.71 -8.62
N ALA A 294 1.69 13.47 -7.85
CA ALA A 294 1.52 14.01 -6.51
C ALA A 294 2.42 13.32 -5.46
N LEU A 295 2.71 12.02 -5.62
CA LEU A 295 3.58 11.26 -4.71
C LEU A 295 5.06 11.61 -4.89
N LYS A 296 5.50 11.92 -6.10
CA LYS A 296 6.92 12.16 -6.39
C LYS A 296 7.58 13.18 -5.45
N PRO A 297 7.02 14.38 -5.23
CA PRO A 297 7.58 15.34 -4.28
C PRO A 297 7.49 14.88 -2.81
N LEU A 298 6.55 13.99 -2.48
CA LEU A 298 6.44 13.43 -1.13
C LEU A 298 7.50 12.33 -0.87
N CYS A 299 7.87 11.60 -1.91
CA CYS A 299 8.95 10.60 -1.84
C CYS A 299 10.34 11.24 -1.93
N LEU A 300 10.46 12.28 -2.74
CA LEU A 300 11.71 12.98 -3.06
C LEU A 300 11.50 14.50 -2.87
N PRO A 301 11.35 14.98 -1.62
CA PRO A 301 11.19 16.40 -1.35
C PRO A 301 12.44 17.18 -1.79
N GLU A 302 12.29 18.49 -1.95
CA GLU A 302 13.39 19.36 -2.36
C GLU A 302 14.64 19.17 -1.50
N GLY A 303 15.79 18.96 -2.12
CA GLY A 303 17.06 18.70 -1.43
C GLY A 303 17.25 17.25 -0.92
N PHE A 304 16.27 16.37 -1.10
CA PHE A 304 16.41 14.95 -0.76
C PHE A 304 16.95 14.18 -1.97
N ALA A 305 18.11 13.56 -1.82
CA ALA A 305 18.77 12.84 -2.89
C ALA A 305 18.03 11.51 -3.22
N ALA A 306 17.86 11.21 -4.51
CA ALA A 306 17.09 10.05 -4.96
C ALA A 306 17.70 8.69 -4.54
N ASP A 307 19.01 8.63 -4.33
CA ASP A 307 19.70 7.46 -3.81
C ASP A 307 19.40 7.16 -2.33
N ARG A 308 18.84 8.15 -1.61
CA ARG A 308 18.41 8.03 -0.22
C ARG A 308 16.94 7.60 -0.06
N LEU A 309 16.26 7.25 -1.17
CA LEU A 309 14.87 6.80 -1.12
C LEU A 309 14.72 5.60 -0.15
N GLY A 310 13.78 5.71 0.76
CA GLY A 310 13.56 4.69 1.80
C GLY A 310 14.14 5.05 3.17
N GLU A 311 15.02 6.06 3.26
CA GLU A 311 15.67 6.42 4.52
C GLU A 311 14.70 6.92 5.59
N MET A 312 15.08 6.65 6.84
CA MET A 312 14.40 7.10 8.04
C MET A 312 15.41 7.69 9.03
N THR A 313 14.99 8.64 9.88
CA THR A 313 15.86 9.27 10.84
C THR A 313 15.35 9.13 12.28
N ALA A 314 16.26 8.92 13.23
CA ALA A 314 15.94 8.84 14.65
C ALA A 314 15.20 10.10 15.16
N LYS A 315 15.59 11.27 14.65
CA LYS A 315 14.95 12.53 15.03
C LYS A 315 13.47 12.56 14.67
N ARG A 316 13.08 12.11 13.46
CA ARG A 316 11.65 12.10 13.07
C ARG A 316 10.87 11.07 13.86
N TRP A 317 11.43 9.89 14.09
CA TRP A 317 10.79 8.87 14.91
C TRP A 317 10.58 9.34 16.35
N GLN A 318 11.59 10.01 16.95
CA GLN A 318 11.45 10.60 18.28
C GLN A 318 10.35 11.68 18.30
N THR A 319 10.38 12.59 17.31
CA THR A 319 9.34 13.66 17.20
C THR A 319 7.94 13.05 17.11
N LEU A 320 7.74 12.02 16.29
CA LEU A 320 6.45 11.36 16.17
C LEU A 320 6.05 10.65 17.47
N THR A 321 6.98 9.98 18.14
CA THR A 321 6.72 9.31 19.42
C THR A 321 6.28 10.33 20.49
N ASP A 322 6.97 11.46 20.57
CA ASP A 322 6.61 12.55 21.50
C ASP A 322 5.21 13.11 21.19
N GLN A 323 4.90 13.32 19.92
CA GLN A 323 3.56 13.76 19.48
C GLN A 323 2.47 12.73 19.80
N MET A 324 2.75 11.44 19.64
CA MET A 324 1.80 10.35 19.98
C MET A 324 1.54 10.29 21.50
N VAL A 325 2.56 10.57 22.33
CA VAL A 325 2.41 10.74 23.78
C VAL A 325 1.59 11.99 24.09
N GLU A 326 1.92 13.12 23.47
CA GLU A 326 1.25 14.40 23.66
C GLU A 326 -0.26 14.33 23.41
N ILE A 327 -0.69 13.60 22.39
CA ILE A 327 -2.11 13.42 22.05
C ILE A 327 -2.78 12.28 22.83
N GLY A 328 -2.04 11.59 23.69
CA GLY A 328 -2.55 10.50 24.51
C GLY A 328 -2.81 9.19 23.76
N SER A 329 -2.30 9.06 22.51
CA SER A 329 -2.43 7.83 21.73
C SER A 329 -1.55 6.70 22.25
N ILE A 330 -0.41 7.03 22.86
CA ILE A 330 0.46 6.09 23.58
C ILE A 330 0.85 6.68 24.95
N LYS A 331 1.18 5.81 25.90
CA LYS A 331 1.64 6.25 27.22
C LYS A 331 3.11 6.66 27.18
N PRO A 332 3.55 7.60 28.03
CA PRO A 332 4.97 7.89 28.20
C PRO A 332 5.79 6.63 28.49
N GLY A 333 6.89 6.43 27.78
CA GLY A 333 7.77 5.25 27.94
C GLY A 333 7.21 3.93 27.42
N ALA A 334 6.06 3.93 26.74
CA ALA A 334 5.49 2.69 26.18
C ALA A 334 6.22 2.21 24.90
N VAL A 335 6.91 3.11 24.21
CA VAL A 335 7.69 2.80 23.02
C VAL A 335 8.99 3.60 23.05
N GLU A 336 10.10 2.91 22.83
CA GLU A 336 11.38 3.54 22.53
C GLU A 336 11.45 3.80 21.02
N ALA A 337 11.55 5.08 20.63
CA ALA A 337 11.50 5.50 19.23
C ALA A 337 12.57 4.80 18.36
N GLY A 338 13.76 4.58 18.95
CA GLY A 338 14.87 3.89 18.27
C GLY A 338 14.64 2.42 17.96
N GLU A 339 13.69 1.78 18.64
CA GLU A 339 13.33 0.38 18.41
C GLU A 339 12.21 0.20 17.37
N ALA A 340 11.54 1.30 16.97
CA ALA A 340 10.44 1.23 16.01
C ALA A 340 10.91 1.10 14.55
N PHE A 341 12.19 1.33 14.28
CA PHE A 341 12.75 1.29 12.92
C PHE A 341 14.19 0.80 12.90
N THR A 342 14.67 0.39 11.72
CA THR A 342 16.08 0.13 11.46
C THR A 342 16.47 0.67 10.09
N THR A 343 17.70 1.18 9.95
CA THR A 343 18.30 1.60 8.68
C THR A 343 19.33 0.57 8.17
N ARG A 344 19.44 -0.56 8.83
CA ARG A 344 20.45 -1.60 8.54
C ARG A 344 20.47 -2.04 7.08
N PHE A 345 19.32 -2.05 6.42
CA PHE A 345 19.14 -2.54 5.04
C PHE A 345 19.13 -1.42 3.98
N LEU A 346 19.51 -0.20 4.36
CA LEU A 346 19.50 1.01 3.52
C LEU A 346 20.92 1.54 3.23
N THR A 347 21.95 0.75 3.50
CA THR A 347 23.33 1.14 3.23
C THR A 347 23.67 0.98 1.74
N GLU A 348 24.63 1.77 1.23
CA GLU A 348 25.07 1.65 -0.16
C GLU A 348 25.50 0.23 -0.55
N SER A 349 26.10 -0.53 0.39
CA SER A 349 26.50 -1.92 0.18
C SER A 349 25.30 -2.86 0.02
N GLU A 350 24.19 -2.56 0.66
CA GLU A 350 22.96 -3.36 0.60
C GLU A 350 22.05 -2.97 -0.59
N LEU A 351 22.25 -1.78 -1.15
CA LEU A 351 21.44 -1.29 -2.27
C LEU A 351 22.08 -1.52 -3.65
N LYS A 352 23.29 -2.05 -3.69
CA LYS A 352 24.01 -2.47 -4.90
C LYS A 352 23.78 -3.95 -5.21
#